data_2979601c90f6ad9556852eab9526d24d
#
_entry.id   2979601c90f6ad9556852eab9526d24d
#
_cell.length_a   1.000
_cell.length_b   1.000
_cell.length_c   1.000
_cell.angle_alpha   90.00
_cell.angle_beta   90.00
_cell.angle_gamma   90.00
#
_symmetry.space_group_name_H-M   'P 1'
#
loop_
_entity.id
_entity.type
_entity.pdbx_description
1 polymer ?
#
loop_
_entity_poly.entity_id
_entity_poly.type
_entity_poly.pdbx_seq_one_letter_code
_entity_poly.pdbx_strand_id
1 'polypeptide(L)'
;DDLRPPTFDGERGIEALLNGLTRYGWAPVQEHGHTIALLKGDASVTLEPAGQLELSGGQLETVHETCCEVDSHLQEVRGVADALGLGFLGMGFQPKWRRDEMPWMPKGRYKIMRDYMPKVGSLGLDMMTRTCTVQVNLDVGSEADMVKKFRVSLALQPIATALFADSPFTEGKPNGFLSYRSHIWTDTDAGRTGMLDFVFKDGFGYERYVDYLLDVPMYFSYRDGEYIDLSGRSFRKFMDAKLDELPGVRPTLRDWSDHMTTAFPEVRLKKYLEMRGADGGPWNRLCALPAFWVGLLYDDAALDAAWDLVKDFSMAERHALRDGVPKHALKLPFRGGTVRDLTRRALEISAAGLQRRARLNRNHVDERIFLAPLIEFVEANQTPAERKLELFHGEWNGSVDPAFREFAY
;
A
#
# COMPACT_ATOMS: atom_id res chain seq x y z
N ASP A 1 -19.08 9.05 21.33
CA ASP A 1 -18.14 8.54 20.33
C ASP A 1 -18.34 7.03 20.20
N ASP A 2 -18.98 6.61 19.09
CA ASP A 2 -19.25 5.21 18.82
C ASP A 2 -18.13 4.51 17.99
N LEU A 3 -17.09 5.26 17.58
CA LEU A 3 -15.96 4.83 16.78
C LEU A 3 -16.37 4.30 15.38
N ARG A 4 -17.57 4.64 14.89
CA ARG A 4 -18.03 4.19 13.59
C ARG A 4 -17.30 4.85 12.44
N PRO A 5 -17.08 4.13 11.33
CA PRO A 5 -16.67 4.76 10.09
C PRO A 5 -17.70 5.83 9.69
N PRO A 6 -17.27 7.06 9.33
CA PRO A 6 -18.19 8.09 8.87
C PRO A 6 -18.82 7.71 7.53
N THR A 7 -20.06 8.12 7.30
CA THR A 7 -20.72 8.03 5.98
C THR A 7 -20.07 9.01 4.99
N PHE A 8 -20.33 8.83 3.70
CA PHE A 8 -19.87 9.79 2.69
C PHE A 8 -20.60 11.13 2.87
N ASP A 9 -21.92 11.09 2.97
CA ASP A 9 -22.79 12.25 3.04
C ASP A 9 -22.95 12.79 4.48
N GLY A 10 -23.46 14.04 4.57
CA GLY A 10 -23.82 14.69 5.81
C GLY A 10 -22.78 15.70 6.30
N GLU A 11 -23.17 16.52 7.28
CA GLU A 11 -22.36 17.62 7.80
C GLU A 11 -21.04 17.16 8.45
N ARG A 12 -20.98 15.90 8.89
CA ARG A 12 -19.80 15.27 9.51
C ARG A 12 -19.31 14.07 8.68
N GLY A 13 -19.67 14.04 7.40
CA GLY A 13 -19.29 12.97 6.47
C GLY A 13 -17.94 13.20 5.82
N ILE A 14 -17.54 12.20 5.01
CA ILE A 14 -16.26 12.22 4.31
C ILE A 14 -16.20 13.34 3.26
N GLU A 15 -17.33 13.64 2.57
CA GLU A 15 -17.38 14.77 1.64
C GLU A 15 -17.18 16.12 2.35
N ALA A 16 -17.72 16.28 3.56
CA ALA A 16 -17.49 17.48 4.38
C ALA A 16 -16.02 17.62 4.77
N LEU A 17 -15.33 16.51 5.06
CA LEU A 17 -13.87 16.51 5.31
C LEU A 17 -13.10 16.98 4.06
N LEU A 18 -13.39 16.42 2.88
CA LEU A 18 -12.74 16.84 1.64
C LEU A 18 -12.99 18.32 1.36
N ASN A 19 -14.23 18.77 1.45
CA ASN A 19 -14.59 20.18 1.25
C ASN A 19 -13.90 21.10 2.28
N GLY A 20 -13.74 20.66 3.52
CA GLY A 20 -13.03 21.38 4.56
C GLY A 20 -11.54 21.56 4.26
N LEU A 21 -10.91 20.62 3.56
CA LEU A 21 -9.50 20.71 3.15
C LEU A 21 -9.24 21.77 2.07
N THR A 22 -10.25 22.21 1.33
CA THR A 22 -10.09 23.22 0.28
C THR A 22 -9.56 24.56 0.83
N ARG A 23 -9.79 24.87 2.12
CA ARG A 23 -9.24 26.05 2.79
C ARG A 23 -7.70 26.08 2.85
N TYR A 24 -7.05 24.93 2.67
CA TYR A 24 -5.60 24.81 2.61
C TYR A 24 -5.04 24.79 1.18
N GLY A 25 -5.88 25.18 0.18
CA GLY A 25 -5.48 25.29 -1.21
C GLY A 25 -5.63 24.00 -2.03
N TRP A 26 -6.34 22.99 -1.52
CA TRP A 26 -6.72 21.82 -2.27
C TRP A 26 -7.87 22.13 -3.22
N ALA A 27 -7.72 21.79 -4.50
CA ALA A 27 -8.74 21.97 -5.53
C ALA A 27 -9.62 20.70 -5.62
N PRO A 28 -10.97 20.81 -5.55
CA PRO A 28 -11.86 19.66 -5.58
C PRO A 28 -11.96 19.05 -6.98
N VAL A 29 -11.97 17.72 -7.04
CA VAL A 29 -12.35 16.93 -8.21
C VAL A 29 -13.73 16.33 -7.95
N GLN A 30 -14.65 16.54 -8.90
CA GLN A 30 -16.04 16.12 -8.74
C GLN A 30 -16.44 15.01 -9.71
N GLU A 31 -17.30 14.11 -9.24
CA GLU A 31 -18.02 13.11 -10.03
C GLU A 31 -19.49 13.17 -9.65
N HIS A 32 -20.38 13.37 -10.61
CA HIS A 32 -21.84 13.55 -10.43
C HIS A 32 -22.23 14.59 -9.36
N GLY A 33 -21.44 15.67 -9.26
CA GLY A 33 -21.69 16.76 -8.30
C GLY A 33 -21.13 16.54 -6.89
N HIS A 34 -20.51 15.41 -6.62
CA HIS A 34 -19.84 15.09 -5.35
C HIS A 34 -18.34 15.29 -5.42
N THR A 35 -17.74 15.85 -4.37
CA THR A 35 -16.28 15.94 -4.23
C THR A 35 -15.72 14.57 -3.86
N ILE A 36 -14.97 13.94 -4.79
CA ILE A 36 -14.43 12.58 -4.63
C ILE A 36 -12.92 12.51 -4.50
N ALA A 37 -12.22 13.61 -4.76
CA ALA A 37 -10.78 13.75 -4.66
C ALA A 37 -10.39 15.23 -4.57
N LEU A 38 -9.13 15.48 -4.22
CA LEU A 38 -8.54 16.82 -4.15
C LEU A 38 -7.18 16.83 -4.83
N LEU A 39 -6.79 17.96 -5.44
CA LEU A 39 -5.49 18.15 -6.08
C LEU A 39 -4.78 19.38 -5.50
N LYS A 40 -3.45 19.30 -5.32
CA LYS A 40 -2.61 20.42 -4.87
C LYS A 40 -1.21 20.26 -5.46
N GLY A 41 -0.89 21.01 -6.53
CA GLY A 41 0.31 20.77 -7.32
C GLY A 41 0.31 19.36 -7.91
N ASP A 42 1.38 18.59 -7.66
CA ASP A 42 1.51 17.20 -8.10
C ASP A 42 0.90 16.19 -7.10
N ALA A 43 0.49 16.65 -5.92
CA ALA A 43 -0.12 15.81 -4.91
C ALA A 43 -1.64 15.70 -5.09
N SER A 44 -2.20 14.57 -4.63
CA SER A 44 -3.63 14.36 -4.59
C SER A 44 -4.07 13.71 -3.27
N VAL A 45 -5.31 14.02 -2.86
CA VAL A 45 -6.01 13.29 -1.81
C VAL A 45 -7.16 12.56 -2.46
N THR A 46 -7.21 11.24 -2.29
CA THR A 46 -8.25 10.40 -2.86
C THR A 46 -8.96 9.58 -1.78
N LEU A 47 -10.07 8.97 -2.15
CA LEU A 47 -10.82 8.06 -1.30
C LEU A 47 -10.71 6.64 -1.84
N GLU A 48 -10.37 5.72 -0.97
CA GLU A 48 -10.52 4.30 -1.20
C GLU A 48 -12.00 3.87 -1.00
N PRO A 49 -12.41 2.64 -1.40
CA PRO A 49 -13.83 2.28 -1.49
C PRO A 49 -14.69 2.50 -0.24
N ALA A 50 -14.14 2.41 0.95
CA ALA A 50 -14.86 2.68 2.20
C ALA A 50 -14.47 4.02 2.87
N GLY A 51 -13.87 4.92 2.12
CA GLY A 51 -13.53 6.25 2.59
C GLY A 51 -12.18 6.35 3.30
N GLN A 52 -11.33 5.34 3.19
CA GLN A 52 -9.94 5.46 3.62
C GLN A 52 -9.31 6.64 2.84
N LEU A 53 -8.78 7.61 3.58
CA LEU A 53 -8.20 8.82 3.02
C LEU A 53 -6.77 8.54 2.58
N GLU A 54 -6.49 8.72 1.30
CA GLU A 54 -5.17 8.47 0.73
C GLU A 54 -4.52 9.77 0.26
N LEU A 55 -3.34 10.07 0.79
CA LEU A 55 -2.43 11.05 0.22
C LEU A 55 -1.53 10.37 -0.81
N SER A 56 -1.61 10.79 -2.07
CA SER A 56 -0.56 10.56 -3.05
C SER A 56 0.30 11.80 -3.12
N GLY A 57 1.49 11.75 -2.50
CA GLY A 57 2.40 12.89 -2.40
C GLY A 57 3.05 13.30 -3.71
N GLY A 58 3.71 14.45 -3.71
CA GLY A 58 4.48 14.96 -4.83
C GLY A 58 5.78 14.19 -5.08
N GLN A 59 6.46 14.53 -6.20
CA GLN A 59 7.80 14.03 -6.48
C GLN A 59 8.81 14.81 -5.65
N LEU A 60 9.51 14.13 -4.74
CA LEU A 60 10.42 14.72 -3.77
C LEU A 60 11.79 14.04 -3.84
N GLU A 61 12.86 14.80 -3.58
CA GLU A 61 14.23 14.31 -3.71
C GLU A 61 14.72 13.56 -2.47
N THR A 62 14.16 13.88 -1.31
CA THR A 62 14.64 13.37 -0.03
C THR A 62 13.51 12.81 0.84
N VAL A 63 13.85 11.88 1.72
CA VAL A 63 12.90 11.37 2.73
C VAL A 63 12.54 12.46 3.74
N HIS A 64 13.42 13.43 3.96
CA HIS A 64 13.11 14.60 4.80
C HIS A 64 11.96 15.43 4.24
N GLU A 65 11.97 15.70 2.93
CA GLU A 65 10.88 16.40 2.25
C GLU A 65 9.59 15.59 2.28
N THR A 66 9.65 14.28 2.00
CA THR A 66 8.51 13.37 2.13
C THR A 66 7.91 13.42 3.53
N CYS A 67 8.75 13.42 4.56
CA CYS A 67 8.30 13.49 5.94
C CYS A 67 7.63 14.84 6.26
N CYS A 68 8.18 15.96 5.75
CA CYS A 68 7.57 17.28 5.90
C CYS A 68 6.21 17.37 5.17
N GLU A 69 6.09 16.80 3.98
CA GLU A 69 4.82 16.75 3.23
C GLU A 69 3.74 15.99 4.01
N VAL A 70 4.08 14.79 4.49
CA VAL A 70 3.14 13.96 5.27
C VAL A 70 2.74 14.67 6.58
N ASP A 71 3.69 15.28 7.30
CA ASP A 71 3.41 16.05 8.53
C ASP A 71 2.46 17.21 8.27
N SER A 72 2.74 18.00 7.23
CA SER A 72 1.89 19.13 6.84
C SER A 72 0.48 18.65 6.48
N HIS A 73 0.36 17.56 5.71
CA HIS A 73 -0.93 16.99 5.37
C HIS A 73 -1.70 16.50 6.59
N LEU A 74 -1.05 15.80 7.52
CA LEU A 74 -1.70 15.34 8.76
C LEU A 74 -2.19 16.51 9.61
N GLN A 75 -1.45 17.62 9.67
CA GLN A 75 -1.89 18.83 10.37
C GLN A 75 -3.12 19.45 9.70
N GLU A 76 -3.13 19.55 8.36
CA GLU A 76 -4.28 20.04 7.59
C GLU A 76 -5.52 19.15 7.83
N VAL A 77 -5.35 17.83 7.74
CA VAL A 77 -6.43 16.86 7.96
C VAL A 77 -6.97 16.92 9.39
N ARG A 78 -6.09 16.94 10.39
CA ARG A 78 -6.47 17.06 11.80
C ARG A 78 -7.27 18.35 12.05
N GLY A 79 -6.80 19.49 11.51
CA GLY A 79 -7.50 20.76 11.67
C GLY A 79 -8.92 20.78 11.10
N VAL A 80 -9.24 19.93 10.12
CA VAL A 80 -10.63 19.76 9.63
C VAL A 80 -11.36 18.70 10.44
N ALA A 81 -10.73 17.57 10.68
CA ALA A 81 -11.32 16.42 11.34
C ALA A 81 -11.80 16.72 12.77
N ASP A 82 -11.01 17.47 13.55
CA ASP A 82 -11.36 17.88 14.92
C ASP A 82 -12.68 18.66 14.94
N ALA A 83 -12.87 19.59 13.99
CA ALA A 83 -14.10 20.36 13.88
C ALA A 83 -15.32 19.50 13.50
N LEU A 84 -15.11 18.39 12.78
CA LEU A 84 -16.14 17.43 12.38
C LEU A 84 -16.35 16.31 13.42
N GLY A 85 -15.48 16.22 14.43
CA GLY A 85 -15.47 15.14 15.41
C GLY A 85 -15.06 13.80 14.79
N LEU A 86 -14.17 13.82 13.80
CA LEU A 86 -13.61 12.64 13.14
C LEU A 86 -12.20 12.36 13.67
N GLY A 87 -11.80 11.09 13.67
CA GLY A 87 -10.46 10.65 13.98
C GLY A 87 -9.91 9.70 12.92
N PHE A 88 -8.61 9.54 12.88
CA PHE A 88 -7.92 8.64 11.96
C PHE A 88 -7.11 7.61 12.74
N LEU A 89 -7.23 6.35 12.35
CA LEU A 89 -6.53 5.23 12.96
C LEU A 89 -5.43 4.72 12.03
N GLY A 90 -4.20 4.67 12.54
CA GLY A 90 -3.05 4.11 11.86
C GLY A 90 -2.89 2.61 12.12
N MET A 91 -3.58 1.77 11.34
CA MET A 91 -3.47 0.30 11.38
C MET A 91 -3.63 -0.27 9.96
N GLY A 92 -3.15 -1.50 9.74
CA GLY A 92 -3.26 -2.15 8.43
C GLY A 92 -4.65 -2.68 8.09
N PHE A 93 -5.53 -2.81 9.07
CA PHE A 93 -6.90 -3.32 8.89
C PHE A 93 -7.84 -2.71 9.92
N GLN A 94 -9.11 -2.48 9.53
CA GLN A 94 -10.16 -1.99 10.43
C GLN A 94 -10.43 -3.02 11.53
N PRO A 95 -10.12 -2.71 12.81
CA PRO A 95 -10.07 -3.74 13.85
C PRO A 95 -11.43 -4.13 14.43
N LYS A 96 -12.47 -3.29 14.29
CA LYS A 96 -13.72 -3.40 15.06
C LYS A 96 -14.94 -3.76 14.23
N TRP A 97 -15.15 -3.03 13.14
CA TRP A 97 -16.42 -3.09 12.39
C TRP A 97 -16.40 -4.19 11.34
N ARG A 98 -17.59 -4.78 11.12
CA ARG A 98 -17.81 -5.82 10.13
C ARG A 98 -17.81 -5.22 8.72
N ARG A 99 -17.57 -6.06 7.71
CA ARG A 99 -17.56 -5.64 6.31
C ARG A 99 -18.88 -5.00 5.85
N ASP A 100 -20.03 -5.53 6.32
CA ASP A 100 -21.37 -5.05 5.99
C ASP A 100 -21.73 -3.72 6.69
N GLU A 101 -20.93 -3.30 7.68
CA GLU A 101 -21.07 -2.03 8.40
C GLU A 101 -20.19 -0.91 7.80
N MET A 102 -19.34 -1.26 6.84
CA MET A 102 -18.45 -0.27 6.19
C MET A 102 -19.19 0.53 5.12
N PRO A 103 -18.97 1.85 5.05
CA PRO A 103 -19.56 2.70 4.01
C PRO A 103 -19.00 2.37 2.63
N TRP A 104 -19.66 2.87 1.59
CA TRP A 104 -19.17 2.82 0.21
C TRP A 104 -19.14 4.21 -0.40
N MET A 105 -18.01 4.54 -1.02
CA MET A 105 -17.83 5.83 -1.70
C MET A 105 -18.52 5.82 -3.06
N PRO A 106 -19.12 6.97 -3.51
CA PRO A 106 -19.89 7.06 -4.74
C PRO A 106 -18.99 7.23 -5.98
N LYS A 107 -18.05 6.30 -6.19
CA LYS A 107 -17.21 6.25 -7.39
C LYS A 107 -17.68 5.09 -8.29
N GLY A 108 -17.99 5.39 -9.55
CA GLY A 108 -18.56 4.41 -10.49
C GLY A 108 -17.73 3.14 -10.65
N ARG A 109 -16.40 3.25 -10.68
CA ARG A 109 -15.49 2.10 -10.78
C ARG A 109 -15.60 1.13 -9.59
N TYR A 110 -15.95 1.61 -8.40
CA TYR A 110 -16.04 0.77 -7.20
C TYR A 110 -17.24 -0.18 -7.26
N LYS A 111 -18.32 0.22 -7.92
CA LYS A 111 -19.46 -0.66 -8.15
C LYS A 111 -19.05 -1.88 -8.98
N ILE A 112 -18.33 -1.65 -10.09
CA ILE A 112 -17.83 -2.72 -10.98
C ILE A 112 -16.92 -3.68 -10.21
N MET A 113 -15.96 -3.14 -9.45
CA MET A 113 -15.03 -3.94 -8.65
C MET A 113 -15.75 -4.74 -7.56
N ARG A 114 -16.71 -4.12 -6.86
CA ARG A 114 -17.53 -4.77 -5.84
C ARG A 114 -18.32 -5.97 -6.38
N ASP A 115 -18.86 -5.83 -7.60
CA ASP A 115 -19.67 -6.86 -8.24
C ASP A 115 -18.81 -8.00 -8.81
N TYR A 116 -17.54 -7.72 -9.13
CA TYR A 116 -16.60 -8.67 -9.73
C TYR A 116 -15.75 -9.43 -8.69
N MET A 117 -15.21 -8.75 -7.68
CA MET A 117 -14.26 -9.33 -6.72
C MET A 117 -14.74 -10.64 -6.08
N PRO A 118 -16.02 -10.80 -5.66
CA PRO A 118 -16.51 -12.05 -5.08
C PRO A 118 -16.55 -13.25 -6.05
N LYS A 119 -16.36 -13.01 -7.36
CA LYS A 119 -16.32 -14.08 -8.37
C LYS A 119 -14.93 -14.69 -8.52
N VAL A 120 -13.89 -14.00 -8.05
CA VAL A 120 -12.48 -14.35 -8.28
C VAL A 120 -11.67 -14.57 -7.01
N GLY A 121 -12.22 -14.20 -5.84
CA GLY A 121 -11.62 -14.41 -4.52
C GLY A 121 -12.63 -14.18 -3.42
N SER A 122 -12.34 -14.66 -2.20
CA SER A 122 -13.28 -14.54 -1.07
C SER A 122 -13.02 -13.27 -0.21
N LEU A 123 -11.80 -12.71 -0.26
CA LEU A 123 -11.35 -11.59 0.57
C LEU A 123 -11.28 -10.24 -0.16
N GLY A 124 -11.68 -10.20 -1.44
CA GLY A 124 -11.61 -8.97 -2.26
C GLY A 124 -12.40 -7.80 -1.69
N LEU A 125 -13.59 -8.04 -1.12
CA LEU A 125 -14.37 -6.97 -0.49
C LEU A 125 -13.76 -6.48 0.83
N ASP A 126 -13.08 -7.33 1.57
CA ASP A 126 -12.31 -6.94 2.76
C ASP A 126 -11.10 -6.08 2.38
N MET A 127 -10.42 -6.45 1.30
CA MET A 127 -9.36 -5.63 0.74
C MET A 127 -9.88 -4.23 0.41
N MET A 128 -11.01 -4.11 -0.27
CA MET A 128 -11.57 -2.84 -0.70
C MET A 128 -12.01 -1.96 0.48
N THR A 129 -12.61 -2.53 1.53
CA THR A 129 -13.32 -1.74 2.54
C THR A 129 -12.61 -1.63 3.88
N ARG A 130 -11.70 -2.54 4.22
CA ARG A 130 -11.14 -2.62 5.58
C ARG A 130 -9.62 -2.53 5.65
N THR A 131 -8.90 -2.57 4.53
CA THR A 131 -7.42 -2.48 4.54
C THR A 131 -6.93 -1.03 4.47
N CYS A 132 -5.80 -0.78 5.16
CA CYS A 132 -5.00 0.42 5.01
C CYS A 132 -3.52 0.06 4.82
N THR A 133 -2.81 0.87 4.05
CA THR A 133 -1.42 0.62 3.66
C THR A 133 -0.61 1.90 3.67
N VAL A 134 0.71 1.74 3.75
CA VAL A 134 1.68 2.73 3.30
C VAL A 134 2.37 2.17 2.07
N GLN A 135 2.52 2.97 1.02
CA GLN A 135 3.19 2.59 -0.21
C GLN A 135 4.33 3.56 -0.51
N VAL A 136 5.33 3.09 -1.26
CA VAL A 136 6.47 3.91 -1.67
C VAL A 136 6.63 3.80 -3.18
N ASN A 137 6.72 4.95 -3.84
CA ASN A 137 6.94 5.09 -5.27
C ASN A 137 8.37 5.57 -5.51
N LEU A 138 9.18 4.79 -6.20
CA LEU A 138 10.56 5.09 -6.49
C LEU A 138 10.85 4.98 -7.98
N ASP A 139 11.52 5.98 -8.53
CA ASP A 139 11.90 6.06 -9.93
C ASP A 139 13.05 5.11 -10.30
N VAL A 140 13.26 4.98 -11.58
CA VAL A 140 14.30 4.12 -12.17
C VAL A 140 15.05 4.88 -13.25
N GLY A 141 16.37 4.66 -13.33
CA GLY A 141 17.25 5.36 -14.26
C GLY A 141 17.36 4.71 -15.64
N SER A 142 17.04 3.43 -15.74
CA SER A 142 17.13 2.63 -16.98
C SER A 142 16.35 1.33 -16.82
N GLU A 143 16.18 0.58 -17.93
CA GLU A 143 15.59 -0.77 -17.86
C GLU A 143 16.40 -1.73 -17.01
N ALA A 144 17.71 -1.70 -17.10
CA ALA A 144 18.60 -2.54 -16.28
C ALA A 144 18.48 -2.20 -14.79
N ASP A 145 18.41 -0.92 -14.44
CA ASP A 145 18.17 -0.44 -13.09
C ASP A 145 16.78 -0.87 -12.60
N MET A 146 15.74 -0.71 -13.43
CA MET A 146 14.39 -1.18 -13.16
C MET A 146 14.36 -2.67 -12.83
N VAL A 147 14.97 -3.50 -13.66
CA VAL A 147 15.02 -4.96 -13.46
C VAL A 147 15.67 -5.31 -12.12
N LYS A 148 16.81 -4.69 -11.78
CA LYS A 148 17.52 -4.96 -10.54
C LYS A 148 16.72 -4.49 -9.32
N LYS A 149 16.23 -3.25 -9.34
CA LYS A 149 15.37 -2.70 -8.28
C LYS A 149 14.10 -3.51 -8.10
N PHE A 150 13.45 -3.93 -9.18
CA PHE A 150 12.24 -4.74 -9.10
C PHE A 150 12.51 -6.10 -8.43
N ARG A 151 13.58 -6.79 -8.83
CA ARG A 151 13.98 -8.07 -8.23
C ARG A 151 14.26 -7.94 -6.74
N VAL A 152 15.03 -6.94 -6.34
CA VAL A 152 15.34 -6.66 -4.93
C VAL A 152 14.06 -6.33 -4.16
N SER A 153 13.23 -5.43 -4.68
CA SER A 153 12.00 -5.02 -4.04
C SER A 153 11.02 -6.18 -3.84
N LEU A 154 10.84 -7.00 -4.88
CA LEU A 154 9.92 -8.13 -4.82
C LEU A 154 10.42 -9.23 -3.87
N ALA A 155 11.74 -9.49 -3.85
CA ALA A 155 12.34 -10.47 -2.94
C ALA A 155 12.32 -10.03 -1.47
N LEU A 156 12.45 -8.71 -1.20
CA LEU A 156 12.42 -8.14 0.15
C LEU A 156 11.04 -7.65 0.58
N GLN A 157 10.00 -7.77 -0.28
CA GLN A 157 8.65 -7.37 0.09
C GLN A 157 8.14 -8.09 1.35
N PRO A 158 8.37 -9.40 1.56
CA PRO A 158 8.02 -10.06 2.82
C PRO A 158 8.71 -9.45 4.05
N ILE A 159 9.93 -8.92 3.89
CA ILE A 159 10.66 -8.24 4.98
C ILE A 159 9.98 -6.93 5.36
N ALA A 160 9.58 -6.14 4.35
CA ALA A 160 8.77 -4.95 4.60
C ALA A 160 7.43 -5.30 5.29
N THR A 161 6.76 -6.37 4.84
CA THR A 161 5.54 -6.86 5.50
C THR A 161 5.80 -7.23 6.95
N ALA A 162 6.91 -7.92 7.27
CA ALA A 162 7.26 -8.30 8.64
C ALA A 162 7.51 -7.07 9.54
N LEU A 163 8.25 -6.09 9.04
CA LEU A 163 8.55 -4.84 9.76
C LEU A 163 7.30 -4.00 10.07
N PHE A 164 6.34 -4.02 9.14
CA PHE A 164 5.13 -3.20 9.20
C PHE A 164 3.88 -4.00 9.58
N ALA A 165 4.01 -5.25 10.03
CA ALA A 165 2.87 -6.08 10.44
C ALA A 165 2.07 -5.40 11.58
N ASP A 166 0.85 -4.97 11.26
CA ASP A 166 0.00 -4.17 12.15
C ASP A 166 -1.50 -4.33 11.89
N SER A 167 -1.94 -5.57 11.65
CA SER A 167 -3.36 -5.87 11.42
C SER A 167 -3.82 -7.16 12.12
N PRO A 168 -3.64 -7.27 13.48
CA PRO A 168 -3.92 -8.51 14.21
C PRO A 168 -5.38 -8.71 14.61
N PHE A 169 -6.27 -7.75 14.34
CA PHE A 169 -7.65 -7.79 14.80
C PHE A 169 -8.65 -7.78 13.64
N THR A 170 -9.75 -8.49 13.84
CA THR A 170 -10.94 -8.48 12.97
C THR A 170 -12.18 -8.56 13.86
N GLU A 171 -13.13 -7.65 13.66
CA GLU A 171 -14.43 -7.66 14.36
C GLU A 171 -14.27 -7.71 15.88
N GLY A 172 -13.34 -6.91 16.42
CA GLY A 172 -13.08 -6.76 17.84
C GLY A 172 -12.26 -7.89 18.46
N LYS A 173 -11.69 -8.82 17.67
CA LYS A 173 -10.99 -10.01 18.17
C LYS A 173 -9.66 -10.25 17.45
N PRO A 174 -8.67 -10.90 18.10
CA PRO A 174 -7.49 -11.41 17.42
C PRO A 174 -7.88 -12.36 16.27
N ASN A 175 -7.26 -12.17 15.09
CA ASN A 175 -7.56 -12.94 13.88
C ASN A 175 -6.55 -14.05 13.56
N GLY A 176 -5.51 -14.19 14.37
CA GLY A 176 -4.47 -15.22 14.21
C GLY A 176 -3.35 -14.85 13.22
N PHE A 177 -3.32 -13.60 12.74
CA PHE A 177 -2.26 -13.07 11.91
C PHE A 177 -1.63 -11.83 12.57
N LEU A 178 -0.39 -11.52 12.18
CA LEU A 178 0.27 -10.27 12.52
C LEU A 178 0.03 -9.22 11.41
N SER A 179 0.04 -9.65 10.15
CA SER A 179 -0.43 -8.87 9.02
C SER A 179 -1.60 -9.58 8.31
N TYR A 180 -2.81 -9.38 8.82
CA TYR A 180 -4.01 -9.90 8.17
C TYR A 180 -4.24 -9.27 6.80
N ARG A 181 -3.86 -8.00 6.64
CA ARG A 181 -3.88 -7.32 5.35
C ARG A 181 -3.08 -8.08 4.29
N SER A 182 -1.87 -8.52 4.62
CA SER A 182 -1.06 -9.30 3.67
C SER A 182 -1.72 -10.64 3.33
N HIS A 183 -2.35 -11.30 4.31
CA HIS A 183 -3.13 -12.52 4.06
C HIS A 183 -4.32 -12.26 3.12
N ILE A 184 -5.04 -11.16 3.26
CA ILE A 184 -6.17 -10.79 2.39
C ILE A 184 -5.75 -10.77 0.92
N TRP A 185 -4.56 -10.24 0.59
CA TRP A 185 -4.07 -10.20 -0.78
C TRP A 185 -3.75 -11.57 -1.39
N THR A 186 -3.73 -12.66 -0.60
CA THR A 186 -3.57 -14.01 -1.10
C THR A 186 -4.85 -14.60 -1.69
N ASP A 187 -6.03 -14.03 -1.38
CA ASP A 187 -7.34 -14.49 -1.85
C ASP A 187 -8.24 -13.32 -2.29
N THR A 188 -7.69 -12.43 -3.10
CA THR A 188 -8.40 -11.26 -3.67
C THR A 188 -8.73 -11.50 -5.14
N ASP A 189 -7.73 -11.61 -6.01
CA ASP A 189 -7.85 -11.90 -7.44
C ASP A 189 -6.50 -12.38 -7.96
N ALA A 190 -6.33 -13.69 -8.09
CA ALA A 190 -5.07 -14.30 -8.50
C ALA A 190 -4.59 -13.88 -9.91
N GLY A 191 -5.49 -13.35 -10.76
CA GLY A 191 -5.13 -12.86 -12.09
C GLY A 191 -4.36 -11.53 -12.08
N ARG A 192 -4.36 -10.80 -10.96
CA ARG A 192 -3.78 -9.45 -10.87
C ARG A 192 -2.99 -9.15 -9.60
N THR A 193 -2.97 -10.07 -8.62
CA THR A 193 -2.30 -9.90 -7.32
C THR A 193 -1.12 -10.85 -7.19
N GLY A 194 -0.35 -10.69 -6.12
CA GLY A 194 0.68 -11.62 -5.68
C GLY A 194 2.09 -11.33 -6.19
N MET A 195 2.94 -12.33 -6.01
CA MET A 195 4.33 -12.31 -6.45
C MET A 195 4.42 -12.64 -7.95
N LEU A 196 5.18 -11.85 -8.69
CA LEU A 196 5.38 -12.04 -10.13
C LEU A 196 6.65 -12.88 -10.38
N ASP A 197 6.53 -14.19 -10.40
CA ASP A 197 7.65 -15.13 -10.52
C ASP A 197 8.53 -14.89 -11.76
N PHE A 198 7.94 -14.40 -12.84
CA PHE A 198 8.66 -14.11 -14.08
C PHE A 198 9.69 -12.98 -13.95
N VAL A 199 9.58 -12.15 -12.92
CA VAL A 199 10.55 -11.06 -12.61
C VAL A 199 11.94 -11.65 -12.33
N PHE A 200 12.01 -12.85 -11.77
CA PHE A 200 13.27 -13.54 -11.45
C PHE A 200 13.83 -14.39 -12.58
N LYS A 201 13.12 -14.49 -13.71
CA LYS A 201 13.59 -15.24 -14.88
C LYS A 201 14.47 -14.38 -15.78
N ASP A 202 15.29 -15.03 -16.59
CA ASP A 202 16.06 -14.37 -17.63
C ASP A 202 15.11 -13.72 -18.67
N GLY A 203 15.57 -12.60 -19.24
CA GLY A 203 14.79 -11.85 -20.22
C GLY A 203 13.66 -11.00 -19.61
N PHE A 204 13.62 -10.83 -18.28
CA PHE A 204 12.69 -9.87 -17.68
C PHE A 204 13.08 -8.43 -18.03
N GLY A 205 12.10 -7.64 -18.44
CA GLY A 205 12.21 -6.22 -18.79
C GLY A 205 10.83 -5.60 -18.99
N TYR A 206 10.80 -4.38 -19.54
CA TYR A 206 9.54 -3.65 -19.78
C TYR A 206 8.58 -4.42 -20.69
N GLU A 207 9.07 -5.02 -21.77
CA GLU A 207 8.23 -5.77 -22.70
C GLU A 207 7.52 -6.94 -22.00
N ARG A 208 8.26 -7.70 -21.19
CA ARG A 208 7.68 -8.83 -20.44
C ARG A 208 6.66 -8.38 -19.40
N TYR A 209 6.86 -7.21 -18.79
CA TYR A 209 5.89 -6.65 -17.86
C TYR A 209 4.63 -6.15 -18.57
N VAL A 210 4.77 -5.53 -19.74
CA VAL A 210 3.64 -5.15 -20.60
C VAL A 210 2.84 -6.38 -21.04
N ASP A 211 3.50 -7.46 -21.45
CA ASP A 211 2.84 -8.72 -21.77
C ASP A 211 2.01 -9.28 -20.62
N TYR A 212 2.54 -9.23 -19.39
CA TYR A 212 1.77 -9.59 -18.20
C TYR A 212 0.52 -8.71 -18.05
N LEU A 213 0.66 -7.40 -18.19
CA LEU A 213 -0.48 -6.48 -18.04
C LEU A 213 -1.56 -6.72 -19.12
N LEU A 214 -1.18 -7.06 -20.35
CA LEU A 214 -2.13 -7.40 -21.42
C LEU A 214 -2.95 -8.66 -21.12
N ASP A 215 -2.43 -9.55 -20.25
CA ASP A 215 -3.10 -10.76 -19.83
C ASP A 215 -3.90 -10.61 -18.52
N VAL A 216 -3.72 -9.50 -17.78
CA VAL A 216 -4.56 -9.17 -16.62
C VAL A 216 -6.00 -8.95 -17.09
N PRO A 217 -7.02 -9.61 -16.48
CA PRO A 217 -8.42 -9.37 -16.82
C PRO A 217 -8.83 -7.91 -16.58
N MET A 218 -9.60 -7.32 -17.49
CA MET A 218 -10.06 -5.94 -17.36
C MET A 218 -11.06 -5.76 -16.22
N TYR A 219 -11.24 -4.53 -15.76
CA TYR A 219 -12.40 -4.11 -14.96
C TYR A 219 -13.36 -3.26 -15.78
N PHE A 220 -12.87 -2.21 -16.42
CA PHE A 220 -13.71 -1.22 -17.09
C PHE A 220 -12.98 -0.50 -18.22
N SER A 221 -13.74 0.22 -19.03
CA SER A 221 -13.30 1.34 -19.85
C SER A 221 -14.12 2.58 -19.46
N TYR A 222 -13.54 3.78 -19.61
CA TYR A 222 -14.22 5.03 -19.30
C TYR A 222 -14.49 5.80 -20.60
N ARG A 223 -15.78 6.09 -20.88
CA ARG A 223 -16.23 6.78 -22.10
C ARG A 223 -17.33 7.78 -21.75
N ASP A 224 -17.23 8.98 -22.28
CA ASP A 224 -18.28 9.99 -22.23
C ASP A 224 -18.82 10.26 -20.82
N GLY A 225 -17.96 10.19 -19.81
CA GLY A 225 -18.33 10.41 -18.41
C GLY A 225 -18.79 9.17 -17.66
N GLU A 226 -18.86 7.99 -18.32
CA GLU A 226 -19.41 6.77 -17.74
C GLU A 226 -18.39 5.61 -17.76
N TYR A 227 -18.48 4.74 -16.74
CA TYR A 227 -17.73 3.50 -16.67
C TYR A 227 -18.49 2.37 -17.37
N ILE A 228 -17.87 1.74 -18.35
CA ILE A 228 -18.39 0.54 -19.02
C ILE A 228 -17.79 -0.68 -18.34
N ASP A 229 -18.63 -1.57 -17.83
CA ASP A 229 -18.21 -2.82 -17.18
C ASP A 229 -17.63 -3.79 -18.22
N LEU A 230 -16.33 -4.06 -18.09
CA LEU A 230 -15.57 -5.03 -18.88
C LEU A 230 -14.91 -6.08 -17.98
N SER A 231 -15.49 -6.33 -16.82
CA SER A 231 -14.94 -7.23 -15.80
C SER A 231 -14.66 -8.61 -16.36
N GLY A 232 -13.42 -9.06 -16.21
CA GLY A 232 -12.95 -10.35 -16.69
C GLY A 232 -12.69 -10.42 -18.20
N ARG A 233 -12.88 -9.35 -18.97
CA ARG A 233 -12.60 -9.31 -20.40
C ARG A 233 -11.11 -9.21 -20.67
N SER A 234 -10.69 -9.72 -21.83
CA SER A 234 -9.29 -9.70 -22.27
C SER A 234 -8.93 -8.37 -22.92
N PHE A 235 -7.88 -7.71 -22.45
CA PHE A 235 -7.36 -6.49 -23.09
C PHE A 235 -6.83 -6.78 -24.49
N ARG A 236 -6.25 -7.98 -24.74
CA ARG A 236 -5.82 -8.38 -26.11
C ARG A 236 -7.01 -8.46 -27.08
N LYS A 237 -8.17 -8.98 -26.65
CA LYS A 237 -9.39 -8.95 -27.48
C LYS A 237 -9.88 -7.51 -27.74
N PHE A 238 -9.70 -6.63 -26.75
CA PHE A 238 -10.02 -5.21 -26.94
C PHE A 238 -9.11 -4.56 -28.01
N MET A 239 -7.80 -4.87 -27.99
CA MET A 239 -6.87 -4.42 -29.03
C MET A 239 -7.29 -4.88 -30.43
N ASP A 240 -7.89 -6.06 -30.55
CA ASP A 240 -8.42 -6.62 -31.80
C ASP A 240 -9.81 -6.09 -32.18
N ALA A 241 -10.41 -5.19 -31.40
CA ALA A 241 -11.81 -4.73 -31.58
C ALA A 241 -12.85 -5.87 -31.48
N LYS A 242 -12.58 -6.89 -30.64
CA LYS A 242 -13.40 -8.12 -30.51
C LYS A 242 -14.10 -8.23 -29.14
N LEU A 243 -14.43 -7.14 -28.52
CA LEU A 243 -15.27 -7.13 -27.32
C LEU A 243 -16.75 -6.96 -27.69
N ASP A 244 -17.62 -7.80 -27.17
CA ASP A 244 -19.05 -7.77 -27.43
C ASP A 244 -19.70 -6.48 -26.87
N GLU A 245 -19.17 -5.99 -25.74
CA GLU A 245 -19.61 -4.76 -25.07
C GLU A 245 -19.19 -3.49 -25.82
N LEU A 246 -18.16 -3.58 -26.67
CA LEU A 246 -17.61 -2.46 -27.46
C LEU A 246 -17.31 -2.92 -28.89
N PRO A 247 -18.32 -3.28 -29.68
CA PRO A 247 -18.12 -3.88 -31.01
C PRO A 247 -17.41 -2.91 -31.95
N GLY A 248 -16.31 -3.36 -32.54
CA GLY A 248 -15.51 -2.57 -33.49
C GLY A 248 -14.66 -1.46 -32.86
N VAL A 249 -14.69 -1.29 -31.52
CA VAL A 249 -13.90 -0.26 -30.82
C VAL A 249 -12.55 -0.85 -30.39
N ARG A 250 -11.48 -0.06 -30.58
CA ARG A 250 -10.14 -0.34 -30.08
C ARG A 250 -9.80 0.52 -28.87
N PRO A 251 -8.89 0.06 -27.98
CA PRO A 251 -8.46 0.84 -26.82
C PRO A 251 -7.66 2.08 -27.26
N THR A 252 -7.77 3.12 -26.44
CA THR A 252 -6.92 4.30 -26.47
C THR A 252 -5.78 4.17 -25.48
N LEU A 253 -4.81 5.09 -25.49
CA LEU A 253 -3.77 5.17 -24.45
C LEU A 253 -4.36 5.45 -23.05
N ARG A 254 -5.52 6.10 -22.97
CA ARG A 254 -6.23 6.28 -21.70
C ARG A 254 -6.74 4.96 -21.16
N ASP A 255 -7.35 4.12 -21.98
CA ASP A 255 -7.78 2.77 -21.56
C ASP A 255 -6.61 1.93 -21.04
N TRP A 256 -5.47 2.02 -21.73
CA TRP A 256 -4.25 1.35 -21.29
C TRP A 256 -3.77 1.90 -19.94
N SER A 257 -3.72 3.21 -19.79
CA SER A 257 -3.32 3.85 -18.53
C SER A 257 -4.25 3.45 -17.37
N ASP A 258 -5.56 3.47 -17.60
CA ASP A 258 -6.55 3.05 -16.61
C ASP A 258 -6.39 1.56 -16.28
N HIS A 259 -6.18 0.70 -17.28
CA HIS A 259 -5.97 -0.74 -17.11
C HIS A 259 -4.74 -1.06 -16.27
N MET A 260 -3.61 -0.38 -16.50
CA MET A 260 -2.40 -0.54 -15.68
C MET A 260 -2.65 -0.29 -14.19
N THR A 261 -3.57 0.60 -13.84
CA THR A 261 -3.92 0.90 -12.44
C THR A 261 -4.67 -0.24 -11.76
N THR A 262 -5.22 -1.18 -12.52
CA THR A 262 -6.03 -2.29 -12.02
C THR A 262 -5.24 -3.57 -11.73
N ALA A 263 -3.94 -3.59 -11.99
CA ALA A 263 -3.04 -4.66 -11.54
C ALA A 263 -2.52 -4.35 -10.13
N PHE A 264 -2.53 -5.34 -9.25
CA PHE A 264 -2.18 -5.19 -7.83
C PHE A 264 -1.13 -6.21 -7.36
N PRO A 265 -0.01 -6.40 -8.09
CA PRO A 265 1.08 -7.23 -7.59
C PRO A 265 1.72 -6.61 -6.35
N GLU A 266 2.54 -7.36 -5.63
CA GLU A 266 3.22 -6.89 -4.41
C GLU A 266 4.22 -5.76 -4.68
N VAL A 267 4.81 -5.73 -5.86
CA VAL A 267 5.55 -4.60 -6.42
C VAL A 267 4.97 -4.31 -7.80
N ARG A 268 4.54 -3.09 -8.04
CA ARG A 268 3.91 -2.67 -9.29
C ARG A 268 4.81 -1.72 -10.07
N LEU A 269 4.94 -1.94 -11.36
CA LEU A 269 5.60 -1.00 -12.27
C LEU A 269 4.56 -0.13 -12.97
N LYS A 270 4.73 1.17 -12.84
CA LYS A 270 4.07 2.22 -13.62
C LYS A 270 5.17 3.06 -14.31
N LYS A 271 5.18 4.38 -14.12
CA LYS A 271 6.33 5.25 -14.43
C LYS A 271 7.45 5.11 -13.39
N TYR A 272 7.18 4.43 -12.31
CA TYR A 272 8.02 4.17 -11.15
C TYR A 272 7.70 2.76 -10.60
N LEU A 273 8.53 2.26 -9.70
CA LEU A 273 8.24 1.06 -8.92
C LEU A 273 7.48 1.45 -7.65
N GLU A 274 6.39 0.75 -7.39
CA GLU A 274 5.54 0.96 -6.23
C GLU A 274 5.59 -0.27 -5.32
N MET A 275 6.16 -0.14 -4.13
CA MET A 275 6.21 -1.17 -3.11
C MET A 275 4.96 -1.13 -2.25
N ARG A 276 4.21 -2.24 -2.14
CA ARG A 276 2.82 -2.27 -1.71
C ARG A 276 2.52 -3.15 -0.48
N GLY A 277 3.50 -3.86 0.08
CA GLY A 277 3.28 -4.92 1.07
C GLY A 277 3.20 -4.47 2.53
N ALA A 278 3.41 -3.20 2.86
CA ALA A 278 3.37 -2.71 4.24
C ALA A 278 1.94 -2.45 4.72
N ASP A 279 1.63 -2.82 5.95
CA ASP A 279 0.43 -2.38 6.65
C ASP A 279 0.51 -0.87 6.95
N GLY A 280 -0.63 -0.19 7.03
CA GLY A 280 -0.72 1.15 7.60
C GLY A 280 -0.26 1.15 9.06
N GLY A 281 0.14 2.29 9.57
CA GLY A 281 0.63 2.43 10.94
C GLY A 281 0.64 3.89 11.39
N PRO A 282 0.90 4.16 12.68
CA PRO A 282 0.93 5.51 13.21
C PRO A 282 2.06 6.34 12.59
N TRP A 283 1.98 7.65 12.81
CA TRP A 283 2.87 8.68 12.26
C TRP A 283 4.36 8.32 12.21
N ASN A 284 4.90 7.83 13.31
CA ASN A 284 6.34 7.55 13.43
C ASN A 284 6.85 6.46 12.48
N ARG A 285 5.96 5.74 11.80
CA ARG A 285 6.31 4.69 10.82
C ARG A 285 6.09 5.10 9.37
N LEU A 286 5.34 6.16 9.11
CA LEU A 286 5.04 6.58 7.73
C LEU A 286 6.31 6.94 6.95
N CYS A 287 7.26 7.63 7.60
CA CYS A 287 8.53 8.00 6.98
C CYS A 287 9.58 6.89 6.99
N ALA A 288 9.38 5.86 7.84
CA ALA A 288 10.32 4.75 7.96
C ALA A 288 10.30 3.83 6.72
N LEU A 289 9.14 3.65 6.08
CA LEU A 289 9.02 2.83 4.87
C LEU A 289 9.79 3.42 3.68
N PRO A 290 9.61 4.71 3.29
CA PRO A 290 10.43 5.30 2.25
C PRO A 290 11.91 5.32 2.60
N ALA A 291 12.30 5.58 3.86
CA ALA A 291 13.70 5.50 4.27
C ALA A 291 14.29 4.10 4.06
N PHE A 292 13.56 3.05 4.43
CA PHE A 292 13.99 1.66 4.22
C PHE A 292 14.24 1.37 2.74
N TRP A 293 13.30 1.71 1.86
CA TRP A 293 13.42 1.40 0.44
C TRP A 293 14.44 2.32 -0.28
N VAL A 294 14.46 3.61 0.04
CA VAL A 294 15.45 4.55 -0.51
C VAL A 294 16.87 4.12 -0.15
N GLY A 295 17.09 3.71 1.09
CA GLY A 295 18.42 3.23 1.53
C GLY A 295 18.90 1.97 0.81
N LEU A 296 17.97 1.09 0.40
CA LEU A 296 18.28 -0.13 -0.34
C LEU A 296 18.48 0.12 -1.86
N LEU A 297 17.77 1.10 -2.44
CA LEU A 297 17.59 1.17 -3.89
C LEU A 297 18.26 2.39 -4.55
N TYR A 298 18.65 3.43 -3.80
CA TYR A 298 19.19 4.68 -4.35
C TYR A 298 20.70 4.88 -4.13
N ASP A 299 21.38 3.85 -3.69
CA ASP A 299 22.84 3.77 -3.64
C ASP A 299 23.28 2.47 -4.29
N ASP A 300 24.18 2.52 -5.28
CA ASP A 300 24.55 1.36 -6.09
C ASP A 300 25.14 0.24 -5.24
N ALA A 301 26.00 0.57 -4.26
CA ALA A 301 26.61 -0.42 -3.38
C ALA A 301 25.57 -1.06 -2.42
N ALA A 302 24.56 -0.30 -1.97
CA ALA A 302 23.46 -0.85 -1.18
C ALA A 302 22.55 -1.74 -2.04
N LEU A 303 22.24 -1.33 -3.27
CA LEU A 303 21.46 -2.12 -4.21
C LEU A 303 22.16 -3.44 -4.59
N ASP A 304 23.50 -3.41 -4.78
CA ASP A 304 24.30 -4.61 -5.00
C ASP A 304 24.28 -5.54 -3.79
N ALA A 305 24.51 -5.00 -2.58
CA ALA A 305 24.45 -5.78 -1.34
C ALA A 305 23.05 -6.36 -1.06
N ALA A 306 22.00 -5.60 -1.36
CA ALA A 306 20.62 -6.07 -1.22
C ALA A 306 20.31 -7.19 -2.23
N TRP A 307 20.80 -7.08 -3.46
CA TRP A 307 20.72 -8.16 -4.44
C TRP A 307 21.48 -9.41 -4.00
N ASP A 308 22.71 -9.25 -3.53
CA ASP A 308 23.53 -10.36 -3.02
C ASP A 308 22.88 -11.08 -1.83
N LEU A 309 22.12 -10.35 -1.01
CA LEU A 309 21.38 -10.92 0.11
C LEU A 309 20.27 -11.88 -0.34
N VAL A 310 19.64 -11.65 -1.50
CA VAL A 310 18.41 -12.35 -1.92
C VAL A 310 18.51 -13.11 -3.24
N LYS A 311 19.59 -12.94 -4.02
CA LYS A 311 19.71 -13.53 -5.37
C LYS A 311 19.59 -15.05 -5.39
N ASP A 312 20.10 -15.72 -4.35
CA ASP A 312 20.14 -17.17 -4.24
C ASP A 312 18.89 -17.78 -3.60
N PHE A 313 17.83 -16.96 -3.34
CA PHE A 313 16.56 -17.51 -2.88
C PHE A 313 15.86 -18.24 -4.03
N SER A 314 15.53 -19.51 -3.81
CA SER A 314 14.66 -20.26 -4.72
C SER A 314 13.24 -19.66 -4.74
N MET A 315 12.49 -19.93 -5.79
CA MET A 315 11.07 -19.52 -5.84
C MET A 315 10.25 -20.11 -4.68
N ALA A 316 10.53 -21.37 -4.28
CA ALA A 316 9.89 -21.98 -3.12
C ALA A 316 10.16 -21.21 -1.82
N GLU A 317 11.38 -20.74 -1.60
CA GLU A 317 11.73 -19.93 -0.44
C GLU A 317 11.06 -18.55 -0.47
N ARG A 318 10.97 -17.91 -1.66
CA ARG A 318 10.26 -16.64 -1.85
C ARG A 318 8.77 -16.77 -1.51
N HIS A 319 8.12 -17.82 -1.99
CA HIS A 319 6.73 -18.11 -1.67
C HIS A 319 6.56 -18.47 -0.18
N ALA A 320 7.46 -19.27 0.39
CA ALA A 320 7.43 -19.60 1.83
C ALA A 320 7.54 -18.34 2.72
N LEU A 321 8.39 -17.38 2.35
CA LEU A 321 8.47 -16.08 3.04
C LEU A 321 7.14 -15.31 2.90
N ARG A 322 6.61 -15.18 1.67
CA ARG A 322 5.35 -14.47 1.41
C ARG A 322 4.19 -15.06 2.21
N ASP A 323 4.08 -16.37 2.27
CA ASP A 323 2.95 -17.06 2.89
C ASP A 323 3.10 -17.17 4.43
N GLY A 324 4.33 -17.27 4.94
CA GLY A 324 4.62 -17.43 6.36
C GLY A 324 4.68 -16.12 7.15
N VAL A 325 5.18 -15.04 6.53
CA VAL A 325 5.35 -13.74 7.19
C VAL A 325 4.05 -13.15 7.72
N PRO A 326 2.89 -13.23 7.06
CA PRO A 326 1.64 -12.70 7.59
C PRO A 326 1.28 -13.24 8.98
N LYS A 327 1.69 -14.46 9.31
CA LYS A 327 1.44 -15.11 10.62
C LYS A 327 2.56 -14.93 11.62
N HIS A 328 3.81 -15.04 11.17
CA HIS A 328 4.96 -15.20 12.06
C HIS A 328 5.92 -14.01 12.04
N ALA A 329 5.79 -13.12 11.04
CA ALA A 329 6.62 -11.92 10.85
C ALA A 329 8.11 -12.19 11.12
N LEU A 330 8.72 -11.47 12.05
CA LEU A 330 10.15 -11.60 12.40
C LEU A 330 10.55 -12.99 12.91
N LYS A 331 9.60 -13.74 13.48
CA LYS A 331 9.84 -15.06 14.11
C LYS A 331 9.72 -16.23 13.14
N LEU A 332 9.38 -15.98 11.85
CA LEU A 332 9.32 -17.03 10.84
C LEU A 332 10.71 -17.68 10.66
N PRO A 333 10.85 -19.01 10.81
CA PRO A 333 12.10 -19.71 10.52
C PRO A 333 12.49 -19.56 9.03
N PHE A 334 13.77 -19.24 8.77
CA PHE A 334 14.29 -19.11 7.42
C PHE A 334 15.80 -19.41 7.38
N ARG A 335 16.26 -20.33 6.53
CA ARG A 335 17.68 -20.68 6.26
C ARG A 335 18.54 -20.83 7.50
N GLY A 336 18.10 -21.60 8.49
CA GLY A 336 18.86 -21.87 9.73
C GLY A 336 18.84 -20.75 10.76
N GLY A 337 18.14 -19.65 10.47
CA GLY A 337 17.83 -18.54 11.38
C GLY A 337 16.36 -18.18 11.31
N THR A 338 16.06 -16.89 11.39
CA THR A 338 14.72 -16.35 11.31
C THR A 338 14.64 -15.17 10.34
N VAL A 339 13.44 -14.76 9.96
CA VAL A 339 13.19 -13.52 9.21
C VAL A 339 13.79 -12.30 9.92
N ARG A 340 13.86 -12.29 11.27
CA ARG A 340 14.53 -11.23 12.02
C ARG A 340 16.00 -11.04 11.58
N ASP A 341 16.73 -12.14 11.40
CA ASP A 341 18.16 -12.05 11.01
C ASP A 341 18.32 -11.48 9.61
N LEU A 342 17.45 -11.89 8.68
CA LEU A 342 17.39 -11.32 7.34
C LEU A 342 17.01 -9.84 7.36
N THR A 343 16.04 -9.47 8.20
CA THR A 343 15.56 -8.10 8.38
C THR A 343 16.66 -7.19 8.93
N ARG A 344 17.42 -7.66 9.94
CA ARG A 344 18.56 -6.90 10.49
C ARG A 344 19.58 -6.59 9.40
N ARG A 345 19.94 -7.56 8.59
CA ARG A 345 20.87 -7.36 7.46
C ARG A 345 20.33 -6.37 6.43
N ALA A 346 19.06 -6.45 6.09
CA ALA A 346 18.44 -5.51 5.15
C ALA A 346 18.42 -4.08 5.72
N LEU A 347 18.18 -3.90 7.02
CA LEU A 347 18.25 -2.59 7.69
C LEU A 347 19.67 -2.03 7.74
N GLU A 348 20.68 -2.87 7.98
CA GLU A 348 22.10 -2.47 7.94
C GLU A 348 22.49 -1.98 6.56
N ILE A 349 22.09 -2.68 5.50
CA ILE A 349 22.31 -2.28 4.10
C ILE A 349 21.60 -0.95 3.81
N SER A 350 20.34 -0.83 4.20
CA SER A 350 19.55 0.40 4.02
C SER A 350 20.21 1.58 4.74
N ALA A 351 20.60 1.41 6.00
CA ALA A 351 21.29 2.45 6.78
C ALA A 351 22.62 2.88 6.13
N ALA A 352 23.40 1.93 5.62
CA ALA A 352 24.64 2.22 4.91
C ALA A 352 24.38 2.98 3.58
N GLY A 353 23.34 2.64 2.85
CA GLY A 353 22.91 3.35 1.64
C GLY A 353 22.51 4.79 1.93
N LEU A 354 21.65 5.01 2.95
CA LEU A 354 21.26 6.38 3.37
C LEU A 354 22.48 7.19 3.83
N GLN A 355 23.43 6.57 4.53
CA GLN A 355 24.66 7.23 4.95
C GLN A 355 25.49 7.70 3.74
N ARG A 356 25.64 6.88 2.71
CA ARG A 356 26.40 7.25 1.50
C ARG A 356 25.67 8.28 0.64
N ARG A 357 24.33 8.24 0.61
CA ARG A 357 23.51 9.31 -0.01
C ARG A 357 23.76 10.67 0.63
N ALA A 358 24.08 10.71 1.93
CA ALA A 358 24.42 11.90 2.70
C ALA A 358 23.42 13.07 2.54
N ARG A 359 22.11 12.77 2.45
CA ARG A 359 21.05 13.78 2.39
C ARG A 359 20.78 14.28 3.81
N LEU A 360 21.14 15.53 4.07
CA LEU A 360 21.03 16.15 5.39
C LEU A 360 19.88 17.14 5.42
N ASN A 361 19.14 17.16 6.55
CA ASN A 361 18.20 18.22 6.82
C ASN A 361 18.92 19.49 7.32
N ARG A 362 18.18 20.57 7.59
CA ARG A 362 18.71 21.85 8.10
C ARG A 362 19.45 21.73 9.44
N ASN A 363 19.27 20.65 10.18
CA ASN A 363 19.95 20.39 11.45
C ASN A 363 21.16 19.44 11.28
N HIS A 364 21.62 19.22 10.06
CA HIS A 364 22.71 18.30 9.71
C HIS A 364 22.50 16.84 10.12
N VAL A 365 21.23 16.42 10.22
CA VAL A 365 20.84 15.02 10.49
C VAL A 365 20.49 14.34 9.16
N ASP A 366 21.05 13.15 8.91
CA ASP A 366 20.76 12.39 7.70
C ASP A 366 19.48 11.53 7.80
N GLU A 367 19.07 10.95 6.67
CA GLU A 367 17.82 10.21 6.53
C GLU A 367 17.76 8.92 7.37
N ARG A 368 18.88 8.43 7.94
CA ARG A 368 18.90 7.25 8.81
C ARG A 368 18.05 7.39 10.07
N ILE A 369 17.79 8.62 10.50
CA ILE A 369 16.93 8.88 11.66
C ILE A 369 15.54 8.22 11.51
N PHE A 370 15.04 8.10 10.28
CA PHE A 370 13.74 7.50 10.00
C PHE A 370 13.73 5.97 10.13
N LEU A 371 14.89 5.32 10.16
CA LEU A 371 14.98 3.86 10.39
C LEU A 371 14.87 3.49 11.88
N ALA A 372 15.02 4.43 12.80
CA ALA A 372 15.05 4.15 14.23
C ALA A 372 13.87 3.28 14.73
N PRO A 373 12.60 3.56 14.37
CA PRO A 373 11.48 2.71 14.81
C PRO A 373 11.57 1.27 14.31
N LEU A 374 12.10 1.05 13.09
CA LEU A 374 12.25 -0.30 12.53
C LEU A 374 13.37 -1.08 13.22
N ILE A 375 14.48 -0.41 13.53
CA ILE A 375 15.60 -1.00 14.28
C ILE A 375 15.12 -1.41 15.67
N GLU A 376 14.36 -0.56 16.35
CA GLU A 376 13.80 -0.85 17.67
C GLU A 376 12.94 -2.12 17.66
N PHE A 377 12.04 -2.29 16.69
CA PHE A 377 11.22 -3.50 16.55
C PHE A 377 12.05 -4.77 16.34
N VAL A 378 13.09 -4.67 15.50
CA VAL A 378 13.96 -5.80 15.22
C VAL A 378 14.79 -6.18 16.47
N GLU A 379 15.30 -5.20 17.20
CA GLU A 379 16.06 -5.45 18.43
C GLU A 379 15.17 -6.03 19.54
N ALA A 380 13.96 -5.49 19.70
CA ALA A 380 12.96 -6.05 20.63
C ALA A 380 12.40 -7.42 20.20
N ASN A 381 12.64 -7.85 18.95
CA ASN A 381 12.01 -9.00 18.32
C ASN A 381 10.48 -9.02 18.48
N GLN A 382 9.87 -7.84 18.32
CA GLN A 382 8.46 -7.60 18.52
C GLN A 382 7.92 -6.68 17.43
N THR A 383 6.88 -7.10 16.75
CA THR A 383 6.18 -6.29 15.75
C THR A 383 5.14 -5.37 16.42
N PRO A 384 4.69 -4.32 15.72
CA PRO A 384 3.55 -3.50 16.17
C PRO A 384 2.29 -4.32 16.46
N ALA A 385 2.01 -5.34 15.65
CA ALA A 385 0.87 -6.24 15.85
C ALA A 385 1.00 -7.03 17.17
N GLU A 386 2.18 -7.58 17.46
CA GLU A 386 2.43 -8.32 18.72
C GLU A 386 2.27 -7.40 19.94
N ARG A 387 2.77 -6.15 19.86
CA ARG A 387 2.55 -5.18 20.94
C ARG A 387 1.07 -4.90 21.18
N LYS A 388 0.27 -4.75 20.11
CA LYS A 388 -1.18 -4.55 20.23
C LYS A 388 -1.90 -5.79 20.78
N LEU A 389 -1.44 -7.00 20.45
CA LEU A 389 -1.99 -8.23 21.03
C LEU A 389 -1.69 -8.33 22.54
N GLU A 390 -0.49 -7.93 22.99
CA GLU A 390 -0.17 -7.85 24.43
C GLU A 390 -1.09 -6.85 25.14
N LEU A 391 -1.28 -5.66 24.58
CA LEU A 391 -2.21 -4.67 25.12
C LEU A 391 -3.63 -5.21 25.18
N PHE A 392 -4.09 -5.88 24.12
CA PHE A 392 -5.42 -6.48 24.06
C PHE A 392 -5.67 -7.49 25.18
N HIS A 393 -4.71 -8.39 25.43
CA HIS A 393 -4.81 -9.41 26.49
C HIS A 393 -4.53 -8.87 27.89
N GLY A 394 -3.90 -7.70 28.01
CA GLY A 394 -3.55 -7.04 29.27
C GLY A 394 -4.40 -5.78 29.51
N GLU A 395 -3.81 -4.62 29.27
CA GLU A 395 -4.34 -3.30 29.63
C GLU A 395 -5.72 -2.99 29.00
N TRP A 396 -5.99 -3.49 27.79
CA TRP A 396 -7.25 -3.26 27.08
C TRP A 396 -8.38 -4.22 27.47
N ASN A 397 -8.12 -5.18 28.33
CA ASN A 397 -9.12 -6.12 28.84
C ASN A 397 -10.00 -6.78 27.77
N GLY A 398 -9.40 -7.17 26.64
CA GLY A 398 -10.09 -7.82 25.54
C GLY A 398 -10.95 -6.88 24.64
N SER A 399 -10.75 -5.57 24.71
CA SER A 399 -11.37 -4.59 23.81
C SER A 399 -10.36 -4.01 22.83
N VAL A 400 -10.76 -3.76 21.60
CA VAL A 400 -9.96 -3.02 20.59
C VAL A 400 -10.18 -1.50 20.65
N ASP A 401 -11.14 -1.03 21.43
CA ASP A 401 -11.52 0.39 21.49
C ASP A 401 -10.39 1.33 21.90
N PRO A 402 -9.50 0.96 22.83
CA PRO A 402 -8.36 1.81 23.18
C PRO A 402 -7.43 2.11 21.98
N ALA A 403 -7.33 1.19 21.00
CA ALA A 403 -6.51 1.41 19.81
C ALA A 403 -6.87 2.70 19.05
N PHE A 404 -8.16 3.06 19.03
CA PHE A 404 -8.65 4.27 18.34
C PHE A 404 -8.20 5.57 18.98
N ARG A 405 -7.67 5.53 20.19
CA ARG A 405 -7.06 6.69 20.89
C ARG A 405 -5.54 6.62 20.92
N GLU A 406 -5.00 5.45 21.23
CA GLU A 406 -3.56 5.27 21.44
C GLU A 406 -2.76 5.25 20.13
N PHE A 407 -3.40 4.87 19.02
CA PHE A 407 -2.78 4.78 17.69
C PHE A 407 -3.46 5.71 16.66
N ALA A 408 -4.20 6.72 17.13
CA ALA A 408 -4.72 7.78 16.28
C ALA A 408 -3.58 8.66 15.74
N TYR A 409 -3.81 9.25 14.56
CA TYR A 409 -2.94 10.30 13.98
C TYR A 409 -3.12 11.65 14.68
#